data_39eb4993412605980d8d6b6566173e3d
#
_entry.id   39eb4993412605980d8d6b6566173e3d
#
_cell.length_a   1.000
_cell.length_b   1.000
_cell.length_c   1.000
_cell.angle_alpha   90.00
_cell.angle_beta   90.00
_cell.angle_gamma   90.00
#
_symmetry.space_group_name_H-M   'P 1'
#
loop_
_entity.id
_entity.type
_entity.pdbx_description
1 polymer ?
#
loop_
_entity_poly.entity_id
_entity_poly.type
_entity_poly.pdbx_seq_one_letter_code
_entity_poly.pdbx_strand_id
1 'polypeptide(L)'
;MNLSIDIGNTIAKMAVFDGGRIVEVVYDSNLTLERLPEVCRTYTIEKAIVATVIDLSREVLSQLEDMAVPILWLNEKTSLPVENLYETPRTLGYDRMAAVVGANEQFPGRDILVIDAGTCITYEFVDAAARYHGGNISPGLQMRFKALHQFTGRLPMVALEGRMVPMGKDTDTAIRAGVLKGIEYEISGYITVMKHKYPELLVFLTGGDDFSFDTNLKSIIFADRFLVLKGLNRILNYNNDRL
;
A
#
# COMPACT_ATOMS: atom_id res chain seq x y z
N MET A 1 -10.80 13.44 -16.62
CA MET A 1 -9.92 12.39 -16.02
C MET A 1 -10.16 12.29 -14.54
N ASN A 2 -9.79 11.14 -13.91
CA ASN A 2 -9.87 10.98 -12.46
C ASN A 2 -8.51 11.23 -11.80
N LEU A 3 -8.52 11.68 -10.53
CA LEU A 3 -7.33 11.78 -9.71
C LEU A 3 -7.48 10.93 -8.44
N SER A 4 -6.56 9.98 -8.23
CA SER A 4 -6.46 9.22 -6.97
C SER A 4 -5.31 9.78 -6.14
N ILE A 5 -5.56 10.07 -4.87
CA ILE A 5 -4.58 10.63 -3.93
C ILE A 5 -4.52 9.72 -2.70
N ASP A 6 -3.34 9.16 -2.44
CA ASP A 6 -3.02 8.36 -1.26
C ASP A 6 -2.02 9.12 -0.39
N ILE A 7 -2.44 9.59 0.77
CA ILE A 7 -1.61 10.37 1.70
C ILE A 7 -1.20 9.47 2.86
N GLY A 8 -0.03 8.87 2.69
CA GLY A 8 0.59 7.98 3.67
C GLY A 8 1.38 8.71 4.75
N ASN A 9 1.94 7.94 5.72
CA ASN A 9 2.76 8.49 6.82
C ASN A 9 4.04 9.19 6.37
N THR A 10 4.60 8.81 5.23
CA THR A 10 5.93 9.27 4.77
C THR A 10 5.85 10.13 3.51
N ILE A 11 4.94 9.79 2.61
CA ILE A 11 4.84 10.39 1.28
C ILE A 11 3.39 10.36 0.81
N ALA A 12 3.00 11.34 0.00
CA ALA A 12 1.78 11.30 -0.78
C ALA A 12 2.06 10.74 -2.18
N LYS A 13 1.11 9.96 -2.69
CA LYS A 13 1.14 9.42 -4.05
C LYS A 13 -0.14 9.87 -4.76
N MET A 14 0.01 10.41 -5.95
CA MET A 14 -1.09 10.84 -6.80
C MET A 14 -1.02 10.10 -8.13
N ALA A 15 -2.17 9.69 -8.66
CA ALA A 15 -2.22 9.13 -10.01
C ALA A 15 -3.39 9.73 -10.80
N VAL A 16 -3.10 10.18 -12.00
CA VAL A 16 -4.08 10.61 -12.98
C VAL A 16 -4.51 9.42 -13.82
N PHE A 17 -5.82 9.25 -13.95
CA PHE A 17 -6.42 8.16 -14.71
C PHE A 17 -7.25 8.67 -15.88
N ASP A 18 -7.06 8.03 -17.03
CA ASP A 18 -8.00 8.08 -18.16
C ASP A 18 -8.73 6.74 -18.19
N GLY A 19 -9.98 6.73 -17.72
CA GLY A 19 -10.71 5.50 -17.42
C GLY A 19 -9.99 4.63 -16.39
N GLY A 20 -9.60 3.41 -16.76
CA GLY A 20 -8.81 2.49 -15.92
C GLY A 20 -7.30 2.59 -16.09
N ARG A 21 -6.80 3.42 -17.01
CA ARG A 21 -5.39 3.51 -17.36
C ARG A 21 -4.72 4.66 -16.59
N ILE A 22 -3.59 4.37 -15.96
CA ILE A 22 -2.72 5.39 -15.36
C ILE A 22 -2.05 6.19 -16.50
N VAL A 23 -2.20 7.51 -16.46
CA VAL A 23 -1.56 8.48 -17.36
C VAL A 23 -0.28 8.99 -16.74
N GLU A 24 -0.33 9.37 -15.46
CA GLU A 24 0.82 9.86 -14.71
C GLU A 24 0.74 9.42 -13.25
N VAL A 25 1.91 9.22 -12.63
CA VAL A 25 2.04 9.03 -11.17
C VAL A 25 3.02 10.08 -10.63
N VAL A 26 2.58 10.78 -9.61
CA VAL A 26 3.35 11.83 -8.93
C VAL A 26 3.56 11.46 -7.48
N TYR A 27 4.79 11.56 -7.01
CA TYR A 27 5.17 11.45 -5.60
C TYR A 27 5.36 12.86 -5.05
N ASP A 28 4.82 13.12 -3.87
CA ASP A 28 4.80 14.45 -3.29
C ASP A 28 4.96 14.42 -1.75
N SER A 29 5.19 15.57 -1.17
CA SER A 29 5.15 15.76 0.28
C SER A 29 3.74 15.50 0.80
N ASN A 30 3.63 14.65 1.82
CA ASN A 30 2.35 14.41 2.52
C ASN A 30 1.93 15.60 3.42
N LEU A 31 2.80 16.59 3.60
CA LEU A 31 2.57 17.77 4.44
C LEU A 31 2.08 18.99 3.65
N THR A 32 2.39 19.07 2.34
CA THR A 32 2.18 20.28 1.53
C THR A 32 1.48 20.04 0.18
N LEU A 33 1.61 18.84 -0.43
CA LEU A 33 1.11 18.52 -1.78
C LEU A 33 1.52 19.57 -2.84
N GLU A 34 2.79 19.99 -2.85
CA GLU A 34 3.31 21.08 -3.67
C GLU A 34 3.10 20.88 -5.18
N ARG A 35 3.04 19.62 -5.63
CA ARG A 35 2.86 19.28 -7.04
C ARG A 35 1.39 19.15 -7.48
N LEU A 36 0.44 19.13 -6.54
CA LEU A 36 -0.98 19.03 -6.85
C LEU A 36 -1.48 20.13 -7.80
N PRO A 37 -1.10 21.43 -7.61
CA PRO A 37 -1.51 22.50 -8.53
C PRO A 37 -0.97 22.32 -9.95
N GLU A 38 0.22 21.74 -10.11
CA GLU A 38 0.79 21.42 -11.43
C GLU A 38 -0.01 20.31 -12.12
N VAL A 39 -0.37 19.26 -11.41
CA VAL A 39 -1.21 18.17 -11.92
C VAL A 39 -2.56 18.71 -12.41
N CYS A 40 -3.21 19.57 -11.61
CA CYS A 40 -4.50 20.17 -11.96
C CYS A 40 -4.42 21.13 -13.16
N ARG A 41 -3.28 21.77 -13.38
CA ARG A 41 -3.05 22.60 -14.58
C ARG A 41 -2.77 21.78 -15.83
N THR A 42 -2.10 20.65 -15.66
CA THR A 42 -1.68 19.79 -16.79
C THR A 42 -2.81 18.91 -17.29
N TYR A 43 -3.69 18.46 -16.40
CA TYR A 43 -4.75 17.51 -16.71
C TYR A 43 -6.12 18.09 -16.35
N THR A 44 -7.11 17.86 -17.21
CA THR A 44 -8.52 18.18 -16.92
C THR A 44 -9.06 17.12 -15.96
N ILE A 45 -8.94 17.39 -14.66
CA ILE A 45 -9.48 16.52 -13.62
C ILE A 45 -10.97 16.80 -13.47
N GLU A 46 -11.80 15.77 -13.50
CA GLU A 46 -13.27 15.87 -13.36
C GLU A 46 -13.73 15.52 -11.94
N LYS A 47 -13.02 14.61 -11.29
CA LYS A 47 -13.28 14.17 -9.92
C LYS A 47 -12.04 13.54 -9.29
N ALA A 48 -11.99 13.52 -7.97
CA ALA A 48 -10.88 12.93 -7.22
C ALA A 48 -11.37 12.03 -6.10
N ILE A 49 -10.49 11.12 -5.66
CA ILE A 49 -10.62 10.38 -4.41
C ILE A 49 -9.38 10.59 -3.56
N VAL A 50 -9.61 10.81 -2.27
CA VAL A 50 -8.54 10.99 -1.28
C VAL A 50 -8.66 9.91 -0.21
N ALA A 51 -7.57 9.17 -0.02
CA ALA A 51 -7.35 8.32 1.15
C ALA A 51 -6.23 8.91 1.99
N THR A 52 -6.38 8.89 3.31
CA THR A 52 -5.33 9.34 4.23
C THR A 52 -5.31 8.48 5.47
N VAL A 53 -4.11 8.26 6.01
CA VAL A 53 -3.86 7.58 7.30
C VAL A 53 -3.27 8.54 8.33
N ILE A 54 -3.23 9.85 8.01
CA ILE A 54 -2.74 10.92 8.89
C ILE A 54 -3.74 12.06 8.97
N ASP A 55 -3.61 12.87 10.01
CA ASP A 55 -4.30 14.17 10.09
C ASP A 55 -3.70 15.14 9.06
N LEU A 56 -4.54 15.74 8.24
CA LEU A 56 -4.10 16.64 7.19
C LEU A 56 -3.82 18.04 7.73
N SER A 57 -2.75 18.66 7.23
CA SER A 57 -2.45 20.06 7.49
C SER A 57 -3.51 20.99 6.84
N ARG A 58 -3.62 22.22 7.34
CA ARG A 58 -4.49 23.24 6.71
C ARG A 58 -4.07 23.56 5.28
N GLU A 59 -2.78 23.47 5.01
CA GLU A 59 -2.22 23.72 3.68
C GLU A 59 -2.68 22.64 2.68
N VAL A 60 -2.58 21.36 3.05
CA VAL A 60 -3.08 20.26 2.22
C VAL A 60 -4.58 20.36 1.99
N LEU A 61 -5.36 20.66 3.04
CA LEU A 61 -6.82 20.85 2.91
C LEU A 61 -7.16 21.99 1.95
N SER A 62 -6.48 23.15 2.08
CA SER A 62 -6.68 24.28 1.16
C SER A 62 -6.37 23.91 -0.29
N GLN A 63 -5.28 23.21 -0.54
CA GLN A 63 -4.93 22.78 -1.89
C GLN A 63 -5.94 21.80 -2.51
N LEU A 64 -6.50 20.90 -1.70
CA LEU A 64 -7.55 19.98 -2.15
C LEU A 64 -8.86 20.76 -2.45
N GLU A 65 -9.23 21.74 -1.63
CA GLU A 65 -10.40 22.61 -1.87
C GLU A 65 -10.23 23.45 -3.15
N ASP A 66 -9.03 23.95 -3.41
CA ASP A 66 -8.69 24.76 -4.58
C ASP A 66 -8.80 23.99 -5.92
N MET A 67 -8.84 22.66 -5.89
CA MET A 67 -9.08 21.85 -7.09
C MET A 67 -10.44 22.14 -7.74
N ALA A 68 -11.42 22.61 -6.97
CA ALA A 68 -12.77 22.93 -7.43
C ALA A 68 -13.49 21.78 -8.20
N VAL A 69 -13.18 20.52 -7.86
CA VAL A 69 -13.83 19.32 -8.40
C VAL A 69 -14.44 18.50 -7.28
N PRO A 70 -15.43 17.62 -7.56
CA PRO A 70 -15.95 16.70 -6.56
C PRO A 70 -14.84 15.80 -6.01
N ILE A 71 -14.72 15.72 -4.68
CA ILE A 71 -13.76 14.87 -3.99
C ILE A 71 -14.50 13.83 -3.16
N LEU A 72 -14.27 12.55 -3.45
CA LEU A 72 -14.67 11.44 -2.60
C LEU A 72 -13.62 11.24 -1.50
N TRP A 73 -13.97 11.60 -0.28
CA TRP A 73 -13.16 11.26 0.90
C TRP A 73 -13.45 9.82 1.29
N LEU A 74 -12.46 8.96 1.13
CA LEU A 74 -12.58 7.55 1.49
C LEU A 74 -12.73 7.42 3.01
N ASN A 75 -13.83 6.81 3.44
CA ASN A 75 -14.19 6.62 4.85
C ASN A 75 -15.00 5.33 5.02
N GLU A 76 -15.36 5.00 6.27
CA GLU A 76 -16.07 3.77 6.62
C GLU A 76 -17.49 3.63 6.02
N LYS A 77 -18.06 4.75 5.51
CA LYS A 77 -19.38 4.77 4.87
C LYS A 77 -19.30 4.70 3.35
N THR A 78 -18.10 4.81 2.78
CA THR A 78 -17.90 4.72 1.34
C THR A 78 -18.28 3.32 0.84
N SER A 79 -19.11 3.27 -0.19
CA SER A 79 -19.48 1.98 -0.80
C SER A 79 -18.27 1.36 -1.51
N LEU A 80 -18.09 0.07 -1.32
CA LEU A 80 -16.95 -0.67 -1.85
C LEU A 80 -17.44 -1.78 -2.81
N PRO A 81 -16.67 -2.11 -3.86
CA PRO A 81 -16.98 -3.24 -4.73
C PRO A 81 -16.61 -4.60 -4.12
N VAL A 82 -16.23 -4.63 -2.85
CA VAL A 82 -15.96 -5.83 -2.06
C VAL A 82 -16.74 -5.78 -0.74
N GLU A 83 -17.16 -6.93 -0.23
CA GLU A 83 -17.78 -7.02 1.09
C GLU A 83 -16.69 -6.93 2.18
N ASN A 84 -16.84 -5.98 3.10
CA ASN A 84 -15.89 -5.79 4.19
C ASN A 84 -16.35 -6.56 5.44
N LEU A 85 -15.65 -7.65 5.77
CA LEU A 85 -15.90 -8.47 6.97
C LEU A 85 -15.00 -8.09 8.17
N TYR A 86 -14.26 -6.99 8.06
CA TYR A 86 -13.39 -6.53 9.15
C TYR A 86 -14.22 -6.07 10.35
N GLU A 87 -13.96 -6.64 11.54
CA GLU A 87 -14.79 -6.42 12.74
C GLU A 87 -14.82 -4.96 13.23
N THR A 88 -13.78 -4.19 12.94
CA THR A 88 -13.63 -2.78 13.34
C THR A 88 -13.41 -1.86 12.13
N PRO A 89 -14.41 -1.66 11.27
CA PRO A 89 -14.24 -0.93 10.00
C PRO A 89 -13.70 0.50 10.17
N ARG A 90 -13.99 1.15 11.30
CA ARG A 90 -13.54 2.52 11.60
C ARG A 90 -12.03 2.64 11.84
N THR A 91 -11.36 1.55 12.19
CA THR A 91 -9.91 1.53 12.44
C THR A 91 -9.12 0.90 11.31
N LEU A 92 -9.81 0.44 10.26
CA LEU A 92 -9.18 -0.13 9.08
C LEU A 92 -8.50 0.97 8.26
N GLY A 93 -7.22 0.80 7.95
CA GLY A 93 -6.51 1.68 7.04
C GLY A 93 -7.15 1.66 5.64
N TYR A 94 -7.38 2.84 5.08
CA TYR A 94 -8.02 2.96 3.78
C TYR A 94 -7.11 2.53 2.62
N ASP A 95 -5.80 2.64 2.80
CA ASP A 95 -4.76 2.09 1.93
C ASP A 95 -4.88 0.57 1.78
N ARG A 96 -5.09 -0.14 2.89
CA ARG A 96 -5.29 -1.59 2.94
C ARG A 96 -6.53 -2.01 2.13
N MET A 97 -7.63 -1.31 2.33
CA MET A 97 -8.87 -1.55 1.59
C MET A 97 -8.72 -1.25 0.11
N ALA A 98 -8.05 -0.15 -0.24
CA ALA A 98 -7.79 0.21 -1.63
C ALA A 98 -6.91 -0.84 -2.32
N ALA A 99 -5.88 -1.35 -1.66
CA ALA A 99 -5.02 -2.42 -2.19
C ALA A 99 -5.82 -3.68 -2.51
N VAL A 100 -6.71 -4.09 -1.60
CA VAL A 100 -7.62 -5.24 -1.79
C VAL A 100 -8.55 -5.03 -2.99
N VAL A 101 -9.19 -3.86 -3.08
CA VAL A 101 -10.07 -3.52 -4.22
C VAL A 101 -9.30 -3.53 -5.53
N GLY A 102 -8.07 -2.99 -5.54
CA GLY A 102 -7.21 -2.98 -6.71
C GLY A 102 -6.80 -4.37 -7.20
N ALA A 103 -6.55 -5.28 -6.27
CA ALA A 103 -6.21 -6.67 -6.58
C ALA A 103 -7.44 -7.45 -7.08
N ASN A 104 -8.57 -7.32 -6.39
CA ASN A 104 -9.82 -7.99 -6.78
C ASN A 104 -10.33 -7.52 -8.16
N GLU A 105 -10.15 -6.24 -8.51
CA GLU A 105 -10.52 -5.72 -9.84
C GLU A 105 -9.67 -6.35 -10.96
N GLN A 106 -8.38 -6.60 -10.71
CA GLN A 106 -7.50 -7.21 -11.70
C GLN A 106 -7.78 -8.70 -11.91
N PHE A 107 -8.18 -9.41 -10.84
CA PHE A 107 -8.44 -10.85 -10.87
C PHE A 107 -9.72 -11.18 -10.07
N PRO A 108 -10.90 -10.80 -10.59
CA PRO A 108 -12.15 -11.13 -9.93
C PRO A 108 -12.37 -12.65 -9.86
N GLY A 109 -13.03 -13.11 -8.81
CA GLY A 109 -13.33 -14.52 -8.63
C GLY A 109 -12.14 -15.37 -8.18
N ARG A 110 -11.08 -14.76 -7.61
CA ARG A 110 -9.90 -15.45 -7.10
C ARG A 110 -9.67 -15.15 -5.62
N ASP A 111 -9.12 -16.14 -4.92
CA ASP A 111 -8.56 -15.93 -3.59
C ASP A 111 -7.23 -15.17 -3.75
N ILE A 112 -7.09 -14.04 -3.06
CA ILE A 112 -5.93 -13.15 -3.22
C ILE A 112 -5.36 -12.78 -1.86
N LEU A 113 -4.04 -12.91 -1.72
CA LEU A 113 -3.25 -12.32 -0.66
C LEU A 113 -2.54 -11.09 -1.21
N VAL A 114 -2.83 -9.93 -0.66
CA VAL A 114 -2.11 -8.69 -0.96
C VAL A 114 -1.10 -8.42 0.14
N ILE A 115 0.15 -8.21 -0.24
CA ILE A 115 1.26 -7.84 0.65
C ILE A 115 1.67 -6.43 0.26
N ASP A 116 1.47 -5.47 1.16
CA ASP A 116 1.95 -4.09 0.97
C ASP A 116 3.18 -3.86 1.85
N ALA A 117 4.32 -3.63 1.21
CA ALA A 117 5.62 -3.48 1.86
C ALA A 117 6.08 -2.01 1.81
N GLY A 118 5.78 -1.30 2.86
CA GLY A 118 6.11 0.12 3.05
C GLY A 118 6.58 0.43 4.48
N THR A 119 6.08 1.51 5.06
CA THR A 119 6.35 1.87 6.47
C THR A 119 6.02 0.71 7.41
N CYS A 120 4.89 0.05 7.19
CA CYS A 120 4.56 -1.27 7.72
C CYS A 120 4.52 -2.28 6.57
N ILE A 121 4.56 -3.57 6.89
CA ILE A 121 4.19 -4.63 5.96
C ILE A 121 2.81 -5.11 6.36
N THR A 122 1.85 -5.05 5.44
CA THR A 122 0.51 -5.56 5.68
C THR A 122 0.23 -6.78 4.80
N TYR A 123 -0.65 -7.66 5.29
CA TYR A 123 -1.03 -8.90 4.63
C TYR A 123 -2.54 -8.96 4.60
N GLU A 124 -3.16 -8.76 3.45
CA GLU A 124 -4.61 -8.65 3.31
C GLU A 124 -5.17 -9.83 2.52
N PHE A 125 -6.26 -10.41 3.00
CA PHE A 125 -6.89 -11.53 2.32
C PHE A 125 -8.30 -11.18 1.84
N VAL A 126 -8.54 -11.38 0.54
CA VAL A 126 -9.86 -11.32 -0.09
C VAL A 126 -10.14 -12.65 -0.78
N ASP A 127 -11.33 -13.21 -0.56
CA ASP A 127 -11.71 -14.48 -1.17
C ASP A 127 -12.32 -14.33 -2.56
N ALA A 128 -12.52 -15.46 -3.23
CA ALA A 128 -13.09 -15.54 -4.58
C ALA A 128 -14.53 -14.96 -4.69
N ALA A 129 -15.23 -14.80 -3.57
CA ALA A 129 -16.55 -14.15 -3.52
C ALA A 129 -16.47 -12.64 -3.27
N ALA A 130 -15.27 -12.03 -3.42
CA ALA A 130 -14.98 -10.63 -3.16
C ALA A 130 -15.29 -10.20 -1.71
N ARG A 131 -15.02 -11.07 -0.72
CA ARG A 131 -15.15 -10.78 0.70
C ARG A 131 -13.77 -10.56 1.31
N TYR A 132 -13.56 -9.37 1.85
CA TYR A 132 -12.34 -9.03 2.58
C TYR A 132 -12.41 -9.54 4.01
N HIS A 133 -11.57 -10.50 4.36
CA HIS A 133 -11.54 -11.16 5.67
C HIS A 133 -10.65 -10.46 6.69
N GLY A 134 -9.95 -9.40 6.31
CA GLY A 134 -8.97 -8.75 7.15
C GLY A 134 -7.54 -9.17 6.82
N GLY A 135 -6.62 -8.84 7.72
CA GLY A 135 -5.21 -9.07 7.50
C GLY A 135 -4.37 -8.77 8.73
N ASN A 136 -3.05 -8.85 8.56
CA ASN A 136 -2.06 -8.65 9.61
C ASN A 136 -1.18 -7.43 9.30
N ILE A 137 -0.62 -6.83 10.34
CA ILE A 137 0.30 -5.69 10.25
C ILE A 137 1.60 -6.08 10.94
N SER A 138 2.72 -5.83 10.28
CA SER A 138 4.06 -6.10 10.77
C SER A 138 4.97 -4.89 10.54
N PRO A 139 6.03 -4.70 11.32
CA PRO A 139 6.96 -3.58 11.09
C PRO A 139 7.64 -3.69 9.73
N GLY A 140 7.66 -2.57 8.99
CA GLY A 140 8.39 -2.47 7.73
C GLY A 140 9.91 -2.43 7.91
N LEU A 141 10.62 -2.43 6.79
CA LEU A 141 12.07 -2.54 6.73
C LEU A 141 12.78 -1.48 7.59
N GLN A 142 12.50 -0.22 7.34
CA GLN A 142 13.13 0.90 8.06
C GLN A 142 12.72 0.94 9.54
N MET A 143 11.49 0.52 9.84
CA MET A 143 11.00 0.44 11.22
C MET A 143 11.78 -0.59 12.02
N ARG A 144 12.14 -1.76 11.44
CA ARG A 144 12.93 -2.80 12.10
C ARG A 144 14.35 -2.33 12.39
N PHE A 145 15.02 -1.64 11.45
CA PHE A 145 16.34 -1.06 11.70
C PHE A 145 16.30 -0.02 12.80
N LYS A 146 15.34 0.90 12.74
CA LYS A 146 15.17 1.94 13.78
C LYS A 146 14.85 1.34 15.14
N ALA A 147 14.00 0.33 15.21
CA ALA A 147 13.64 -0.33 16.47
C ALA A 147 14.84 -0.98 17.14
N LEU A 148 15.69 -1.70 16.38
CA LEU A 148 16.90 -2.32 16.92
C LEU A 148 17.85 -1.26 17.52
N HIS A 149 18.01 -0.13 16.85
CA HIS A 149 18.83 0.97 17.38
C HIS A 149 18.17 1.64 18.59
N GLN A 150 16.90 2.00 18.48
CA GLN A 150 16.20 2.83 19.46
C GLN A 150 15.90 2.10 20.77
N PHE A 151 15.54 0.81 20.69
CA PHE A 151 15.12 0.00 21.86
C PHE A 151 16.24 -0.86 22.44
N THR A 152 17.50 -0.67 22.00
CA THR A 152 18.67 -1.35 22.60
C THR A 152 19.75 -0.33 22.99
N GLY A 153 20.52 -0.65 24.02
CA GLY A 153 21.51 0.30 24.55
C GLY A 153 22.79 0.44 23.73
N ARG A 154 23.07 -0.46 22.77
CA ARG A 154 24.38 -0.51 22.10
C ARG A 154 24.33 -0.81 20.60
N LEU A 155 23.17 -1.18 20.04
CA LEU A 155 23.11 -1.47 18.61
C LEU A 155 23.18 -0.18 17.79
N PRO A 156 24.08 -0.09 16.80
CA PRO A 156 24.17 1.08 15.94
C PRO A 156 22.96 1.18 14.99
N MET A 157 22.71 2.38 14.46
CA MET A 157 21.85 2.54 13.30
C MET A 157 22.58 1.98 12.08
N VAL A 158 22.02 0.95 11.46
CA VAL A 158 22.61 0.28 10.30
C VAL A 158 21.85 0.68 9.05
N ALA A 159 22.58 1.04 7.99
CA ALA A 159 21.98 1.32 6.67
C ALA A 159 21.58 0.02 5.96
N LEU A 160 20.61 0.15 5.05
CA LEU A 160 20.17 -0.95 4.19
C LEU A 160 21.32 -1.43 3.28
N GLU A 161 22.07 -0.46 2.74
CA GLU A 161 23.19 -0.70 1.85
C GLU A 161 24.36 -1.30 2.63
N GLY A 162 25.08 -2.21 1.97
CA GLY A 162 26.28 -2.83 2.52
C GLY A 162 26.35 -4.32 2.24
N ARG A 163 27.31 -4.96 2.89
CA ARG A 163 27.57 -6.38 2.68
C ARG A 163 26.41 -7.23 3.19
N MET A 164 25.87 -8.05 2.30
CA MET A 164 24.88 -9.10 2.63
C MET A 164 25.56 -10.44 2.81
N VAL A 165 25.17 -11.12 3.87
CA VAL A 165 25.68 -12.47 4.23
C VAL A 165 24.51 -13.30 4.77
N PRO A 166 24.51 -14.63 4.60
CA PRO A 166 23.45 -15.49 5.15
C PRO A 166 23.37 -15.42 6.68
N MET A 167 24.52 -15.34 7.35
CA MET A 167 24.67 -15.18 8.81
C MET A 167 25.73 -14.11 9.08
N GLY A 168 25.38 -13.08 9.85
CA GLY A 168 26.29 -11.98 10.20
C GLY A 168 27.48 -12.44 11.02
N LYS A 169 28.64 -11.83 10.76
CA LYS A 169 29.90 -12.09 11.51
C LYS A 169 30.41 -10.87 12.27
N ASP A 170 29.73 -9.76 12.15
CA ASP A 170 29.89 -8.52 12.88
C ASP A 170 28.52 -7.91 13.14
N THR A 171 28.42 -6.88 13.99
CA THR A 171 27.14 -6.31 14.40
C THR A 171 26.33 -5.77 13.22
N ASP A 172 26.95 -5.09 12.28
CA ASP A 172 26.27 -4.48 11.12
C ASP A 172 25.70 -5.55 10.19
N THR A 173 26.51 -6.55 9.86
CA THR A 173 26.04 -7.65 9.00
C THR A 173 25.01 -8.53 9.70
N ALA A 174 25.08 -8.69 11.02
CA ALA A 174 24.10 -9.45 11.80
C ALA A 174 22.73 -8.73 11.83
N ILE A 175 22.73 -7.42 12.07
CA ILE A 175 21.51 -6.58 12.04
C ILE A 175 20.91 -6.62 10.63
N ARG A 176 21.72 -6.33 9.60
CA ARG A 176 21.23 -6.28 8.20
C ARG A 176 20.67 -7.61 7.74
N ALA A 177 21.40 -8.71 7.97
CA ALA A 177 20.94 -10.04 7.60
C ALA A 177 19.69 -10.44 8.39
N GLY A 178 19.64 -10.17 9.69
CA GLY A 178 18.51 -10.50 10.56
C GLY A 178 17.23 -9.77 10.12
N VAL A 179 17.33 -8.49 9.80
CA VAL A 179 16.17 -7.70 9.34
C VAL A 179 15.70 -8.17 7.97
N LEU A 180 16.58 -8.23 6.97
CA LEU A 180 16.19 -8.58 5.60
C LEU A 180 15.72 -10.01 5.46
N LYS A 181 16.47 -10.97 6.01
CA LYS A 181 16.07 -12.38 5.98
C LYS A 181 14.83 -12.63 6.84
N GLY A 182 14.69 -11.93 7.96
CA GLY A 182 13.50 -12.01 8.79
C GLY A 182 12.24 -11.63 8.01
N ILE A 183 12.27 -10.54 7.24
CA ILE A 183 11.15 -10.13 6.37
C ILE A 183 10.90 -11.19 5.27
N GLU A 184 11.95 -11.66 4.62
CA GLU A 184 11.83 -12.67 3.57
C GLU A 184 11.17 -13.96 4.09
N TYR A 185 11.59 -14.44 5.27
CA TYR A 185 11.00 -15.61 5.90
C TYR A 185 9.56 -15.38 6.36
N GLU A 186 9.25 -14.19 6.88
CA GLU A 186 7.89 -13.81 7.27
C GLU A 186 6.95 -13.84 6.05
N ILE A 187 7.31 -13.17 4.96
CA ILE A 187 6.52 -13.15 3.72
C ILE A 187 6.36 -14.57 3.16
N SER A 188 7.46 -15.33 3.11
CA SER A 188 7.44 -16.73 2.63
C SER A 188 6.53 -17.60 3.49
N GLY A 189 6.55 -17.40 4.80
CA GLY A 189 5.71 -18.10 5.76
C GLY A 189 4.22 -17.84 5.52
N TYR A 190 3.83 -16.55 5.37
CA TYR A 190 2.45 -16.16 5.04
C TYR A 190 1.99 -16.81 3.73
N ILE A 191 2.78 -16.70 2.67
CA ILE A 191 2.45 -17.29 1.36
C ILE A 191 2.27 -18.80 1.47
N THR A 192 3.19 -19.47 2.16
CA THR A 192 3.16 -20.93 2.31
C THR A 192 1.91 -21.41 3.05
N VAL A 193 1.61 -20.79 4.20
CA VAL A 193 0.43 -21.12 5.01
C VAL A 193 -0.86 -20.84 4.24
N MET A 194 -0.94 -19.70 3.57
CA MET A 194 -2.13 -19.33 2.83
C MET A 194 -2.33 -20.22 1.60
N LYS A 195 -1.28 -20.59 0.86
CA LYS A 195 -1.38 -21.52 -0.26
C LYS A 195 -1.74 -22.94 0.15
N HIS A 196 -1.36 -23.36 1.35
CA HIS A 196 -1.83 -24.65 1.88
C HIS A 196 -3.35 -24.69 2.05
N LYS A 197 -3.94 -23.56 2.49
CA LYS A 197 -5.40 -23.43 2.69
C LYS A 197 -6.13 -23.11 1.40
N TYR A 198 -5.52 -22.33 0.52
CA TYR A 198 -6.05 -21.84 -0.76
C TYR A 198 -5.06 -22.20 -1.88
N PRO A 199 -5.10 -23.39 -2.47
CA PRO A 199 -4.08 -23.84 -3.44
C PRO A 199 -3.92 -22.93 -4.65
N GLU A 200 -5.01 -22.31 -5.12
CA GLU A 200 -5.04 -21.41 -6.27
C GLU A 200 -4.85 -19.92 -5.89
N LEU A 201 -4.37 -19.65 -4.67
CA LEU A 201 -4.13 -18.30 -4.17
C LEU A 201 -3.23 -17.51 -5.11
N LEU A 202 -3.68 -16.33 -5.49
CA LEU A 202 -2.84 -15.30 -6.11
C LEU A 202 -2.18 -14.45 -5.02
N VAL A 203 -0.94 -14.04 -5.26
CA VAL A 203 -0.20 -13.18 -4.34
C VAL A 203 0.20 -11.91 -5.05
N PHE A 204 -0.24 -10.76 -4.53
CA PHE A 204 0.21 -9.44 -4.96
C PHE A 204 1.24 -8.90 -3.99
N LEU A 205 2.28 -8.27 -4.53
CA LEU A 205 3.22 -7.46 -3.78
C LEU A 205 3.14 -6.01 -4.28
N THR A 206 2.87 -5.11 -3.37
CA THR A 206 2.88 -3.66 -3.59
C THR A 206 3.74 -2.95 -2.55
N GLY A 207 3.80 -1.64 -2.58
CA GLY A 207 4.59 -0.84 -1.66
C GLY A 207 5.83 -0.24 -2.33
N GLY A 208 6.69 0.35 -1.52
CA GLY A 208 7.91 1.05 -1.97
C GLY A 208 9.20 0.29 -1.72
N ASP A 209 9.16 -0.78 -0.94
CA ASP A 209 10.35 -1.56 -0.61
C ASP A 209 10.60 -2.63 -1.66
N ASP A 210 11.80 -2.62 -2.26
CA ASP A 210 12.25 -3.66 -3.19
C ASP A 210 12.90 -4.80 -2.41
N PHE A 211 12.21 -5.96 -2.33
CA PHE A 211 12.77 -7.17 -1.76
C PHE A 211 13.34 -8.09 -2.84
N SER A 212 14.54 -8.57 -2.59
CA SER A 212 15.19 -9.58 -3.43
C SER A 212 14.76 -10.98 -2.95
N PHE A 213 13.55 -11.40 -3.33
CA PHE A 213 13.08 -12.76 -3.05
C PHE A 213 13.86 -13.83 -3.81
N ASP A 214 13.89 -15.04 -3.25
CA ASP A 214 14.33 -16.23 -3.97
C ASP A 214 13.48 -16.42 -5.26
N THR A 215 14.09 -16.98 -6.29
CA THR A 215 13.50 -17.19 -7.63
C THR A 215 12.15 -17.91 -7.56
N ASN A 216 11.97 -18.82 -6.61
CA ASN A 216 10.73 -19.58 -6.43
C ASN A 216 9.56 -18.68 -5.96
N LEU A 217 9.81 -17.69 -5.12
CA LEU A 217 8.80 -16.74 -4.68
C LEU A 217 8.47 -15.72 -5.77
N LYS A 218 9.47 -15.26 -6.53
CA LYS A 218 9.25 -14.31 -7.64
C LYS A 218 8.29 -14.84 -8.70
N SER A 219 8.28 -16.15 -8.95
CA SER A 219 7.43 -16.77 -9.98
C SER A 219 5.94 -16.82 -9.61
N ILE A 220 5.60 -16.59 -8.33
CA ILE A 220 4.22 -16.69 -7.82
C ILE A 220 3.66 -15.36 -7.31
N ILE A 221 4.44 -14.29 -7.39
CA ILE A 221 4.08 -12.95 -6.92
C ILE A 221 3.84 -12.02 -8.11
N PHE A 222 2.68 -11.40 -8.15
CA PHE A 222 2.39 -10.29 -9.06
C PHE A 222 2.80 -8.98 -8.40
N ALA A 223 3.85 -8.33 -8.93
CA ALA A 223 4.29 -7.04 -8.42
C ALA A 223 3.52 -5.90 -9.09
N ASP A 224 2.83 -5.09 -8.31
CA ASP A 224 2.12 -3.90 -8.78
C ASP A 224 2.27 -2.75 -7.78
N ARG A 225 3.24 -1.87 -8.01
CA ARG A 225 3.54 -0.72 -7.13
C ARG A 225 2.43 0.33 -7.07
N PHE A 226 1.45 0.27 -7.97
CA PHE A 226 0.34 1.23 -8.05
C PHE A 226 -1.01 0.62 -7.65
N LEU A 227 -0.98 -0.53 -7.00
CA LEU A 227 -2.18 -1.29 -6.65
C LEU A 227 -3.17 -0.46 -5.83
N VAL A 228 -2.69 0.27 -4.81
CA VAL A 228 -3.51 1.17 -3.97
C VAL A 228 -4.18 2.25 -4.83
N LEU A 229 -3.42 2.94 -5.69
CA LEU A 229 -3.94 4.00 -6.56
C LEU A 229 -5.00 3.47 -7.55
N LYS A 230 -4.78 2.28 -8.11
CA LYS A 230 -5.77 1.60 -8.97
C LYS A 230 -7.04 1.26 -8.19
N GLY A 231 -6.89 0.76 -6.97
CA GLY A 231 -8.02 0.48 -6.09
C GLY A 231 -8.81 1.73 -5.74
N LEU A 232 -8.15 2.84 -5.45
CA LEU A 232 -8.81 4.13 -5.23
C LEU A 232 -9.62 4.57 -6.46
N ASN A 233 -9.03 4.51 -7.67
CA ASN A 233 -9.76 4.84 -8.89
C ASN A 233 -10.97 3.92 -9.12
N ARG A 234 -10.85 2.63 -8.77
CA ARG A 234 -11.98 1.69 -8.83
C ARG A 234 -13.09 2.06 -7.85
N ILE A 235 -12.74 2.43 -6.62
CA ILE A 235 -13.70 2.89 -5.60
C ILE A 235 -14.38 4.17 -6.06
N LEU A 236 -13.62 5.14 -6.60
CA LEU A 236 -14.16 6.38 -7.15
C LEU A 236 -15.20 6.11 -8.25
N ASN A 237 -14.88 5.24 -9.19
CA ASN A 237 -15.78 4.85 -10.27
C ASN A 237 -17.01 4.09 -9.78
N TYR A 238 -16.88 3.29 -8.73
CA TYR A 238 -18.00 2.56 -8.11
C TYR A 238 -19.01 3.50 -7.42
N ASN A 239 -18.58 4.70 -7.04
CA ASN A 239 -19.40 5.72 -6.38
C ASN A 239 -19.82 6.87 -7.29
N ASN A 240 -19.73 6.71 -8.62
CA ASN A 240 -20.04 7.79 -9.60
C ASN A 240 -21.39 8.47 -9.38
N ASP A 241 -22.43 7.71 -9.08
CA ASP A 241 -23.80 8.21 -8.93
C ASP A 241 -24.02 8.95 -7.59
N ARG A 242 -22.97 9.07 -6.77
CA ARG A 242 -23.02 9.68 -5.43
C ARG A 242 -22.15 10.93 -5.27
N LEU A 243 -21.48 11.35 -6.32
CA LEU A 243 -20.69 12.56 -6.45
C LEU A 243 -21.46 13.59 -7.30
#